data_0aa7fb35334ceffcd93ee193a0787f13
#
_entry.id   0aa7fb35334ceffcd93ee193a0787f13
#
_cell.length_a   1.000
_cell.length_b   1.000
_cell.length_c   1.000
_cell.angle_alpha   90.00
_cell.angle_beta   90.00
_cell.angle_gamma   90.00
#
_symmetry.space_group_name_H-M   'P 1'
#
loop_
_entity.id
_entity.type
_entity.pdbx_description
1 polymer ?
#
loop_
_entity_poly.entity_id
_entity_poly.type
_entity_poly.pdbx_seq_one_letter_code
_entity_poly.pdbx_strand_id
1 'polypeptide(L)'
;EAANGRQAVEEAQRLYPDVVVMDVTMPVLNGIEAVRQIVRAVPATRVLALSMHKDAVYVREMLRAGAKGYLLKDCQESDLLSAVRAVFSGKGWLSPDISDAVLEDYRRHVTHPIDLLSPREREVLQLLAESRTNKEMATLLGISIYTVEAHRGRIMEKLNLHSVGELVRFAIRNGLVD
;
A
#
# COMPACT_ATOMS: atom_id res chain seq x y z
N GLU A 1 -14.38 11.63 0.19
CA GLU A 1 -13.47 11.28 -0.91
C GLU A 1 -12.10 11.88 -0.63
N ALA A 2 -11.01 11.16 -0.95
CA ALA A 2 -9.63 11.58 -0.75
C ALA A 2 -8.84 11.45 -2.05
N ALA A 3 -8.01 12.44 -2.38
CA ALA A 3 -7.24 12.48 -3.61
C ALA A 3 -5.88 11.74 -3.51
N ASN A 4 -5.47 11.36 -2.30
CA ASN A 4 -4.22 10.64 -2.05
C ASN A 4 -4.30 9.89 -0.70
N GLY A 5 -3.33 9.00 -0.47
CA GLY A 5 -3.33 8.15 0.72
C GLY A 5 -3.19 8.92 2.04
N ARG A 6 -2.50 10.06 2.07
CA ARG A 6 -2.38 10.90 3.27
C ARG A 6 -3.75 11.44 3.69
N GLN A 7 -4.47 12.04 2.75
CA GLN A 7 -5.84 12.50 2.99
C GLN A 7 -6.78 11.35 3.37
N ALA A 8 -6.62 10.17 2.75
CA ALA A 8 -7.44 9.01 3.10
C ALA A 8 -7.26 8.60 4.57
N VAL A 9 -6.03 8.63 5.10
CA VAL A 9 -5.75 8.36 6.52
C VAL A 9 -6.39 9.41 7.42
N GLU A 10 -6.23 10.70 7.10
CA GLU A 10 -6.80 11.82 7.86
C GLU A 10 -8.34 11.74 7.88
N GLU A 11 -8.96 11.50 6.72
CA GLU A 11 -10.41 11.35 6.62
C GLU A 11 -10.94 10.11 7.36
N ALA A 12 -10.24 8.99 7.30
CA ALA A 12 -10.62 7.80 8.04
C ALA A 12 -10.60 8.04 9.57
N GLN A 13 -9.58 8.74 10.06
CA GLN A 13 -9.48 9.11 11.47
C GLN A 13 -10.56 10.13 11.90
N ARG A 14 -10.98 11.00 10.98
CA ARG A 14 -12.02 12.00 11.24
C ARG A 14 -13.43 11.43 11.20
N LEU A 15 -13.71 10.54 10.24
CA LEU A 15 -15.06 10.06 9.93
C LEU A 15 -15.41 8.71 10.56
N TYR A 16 -14.40 7.93 10.96
CA TYR A 16 -14.58 6.56 11.49
C TYR A 16 -15.49 5.70 10.59
N PRO A 17 -15.24 5.60 9.26
CA PRO A 17 -16.12 4.86 8.37
C PRO A 17 -16.06 3.36 8.66
N ASP A 18 -17.17 2.65 8.43
CA ASP A 18 -17.21 1.18 8.53
C ASP A 18 -16.36 0.51 7.47
N VAL A 19 -16.37 1.05 6.23
CA VAL A 19 -15.62 0.53 5.09
C VAL A 19 -14.95 1.68 4.33
N VAL A 20 -13.69 1.48 3.99
CA VAL A 20 -12.93 2.33 3.06
C VAL A 20 -12.67 1.53 1.79
N VAL A 21 -13.05 2.09 0.63
CA VAL A 21 -12.61 1.61 -0.68
C VAL A 21 -11.32 2.35 -1.03
N MET A 22 -10.21 1.62 -1.18
CA MET A 22 -8.87 2.18 -1.30
C MET A 22 -8.22 1.79 -2.62
N ASP A 23 -7.84 2.78 -3.42
CA ASP A 23 -6.97 2.53 -4.57
C ASP A 23 -5.58 2.08 -4.10
N VAL A 24 -4.97 1.16 -4.83
CA VAL A 24 -3.61 0.68 -4.53
C VAL A 24 -2.58 1.74 -4.87
N THR A 25 -2.69 2.34 -6.05
CA THR A 25 -1.71 3.29 -6.57
C THR A 25 -2.22 4.72 -6.41
N MET A 26 -1.61 5.46 -5.51
CA MET A 26 -1.94 6.87 -5.25
C MET A 26 -0.67 7.69 -5.04
N PRO A 27 -0.68 8.99 -5.39
CA PRO A 27 0.44 9.89 -5.13
C PRO A 27 0.61 10.20 -3.64
N VAL A 28 1.80 10.69 -3.26
CA VAL A 28 2.18 11.13 -1.91
C VAL A 28 2.32 9.98 -0.91
N LEU A 29 1.27 9.19 -0.73
CA LEU A 29 1.24 7.97 0.08
C LEU A 29 0.40 6.94 -0.69
N ASN A 30 0.99 5.79 -1.03
CA ASN A 30 0.28 4.75 -1.75
C ASN A 30 -0.78 4.08 -0.87
N GLY A 31 -1.73 3.38 -1.52
CA GLY A 31 -2.83 2.74 -0.83
C GLY A 31 -2.40 1.66 0.16
N ILE A 32 -1.33 0.93 -0.12
CA ILE A 32 -0.82 -0.12 0.76
C ILE A 32 -0.40 0.47 2.11
N GLU A 33 0.38 1.54 2.09
CA GLU A 33 0.84 2.18 3.31
C GLU A 33 -0.29 2.96 4.00
N ALA A 34 -1.21 3.56 3.22
CA ALA A 34 -2.42 4.18 3.77
C ALA A 34 -3.28 3.15 4.53
N VAL A 35 -3.48 1.94 3.99
CA VAL A 35 -4.20 0.85 4.66
C VAL A 35 -3.53 0.47 5.98
N ARG A 36 -2.20 0.31 6.00
CA ARG A 36 -1.47 0.00 7.25
C ARG A 36 -1.71 1.05 8.33
N GLN A 37 -1.72 2.32 7.94
CA GLN A 37 -1.96 3.41 8.89
C GLN A 37 -3.42 3.47 9.34
N ILE A 38 -4.39 3.29 8.42
CA ILE A 38 -5.82 3.28 8.76
C ILE A 38 -6.15 2.13 9.72
N VAL A 39 -5.76 0.91 9.39
CA VAL A 39 -6.05 -0.27 10.23
C VAL A 39 -5.45 -0.14 11.62
N ARG A 40 -4.30 0.51 11.74
CA ARG A 40 -3.66 0.78 13.04
C ARG A 40 -4.35 1.90 13.82
N ALA A 41 -4.73 2.98 13.14
CA ALA A 41 -5.31 4.17 13.78
C ALA A 41 -6.81 4.01 14.06
N VAL A 42 -7.54 3.29 13.20
CA VAL A 42 -9.00 3.06 13.29
C VAL A 42 -9.30 1.56 13.09
N PRO A 43 -9.03 0.70 14.09
CA PRO A 43 -9.13 -0.77 13.95
C PRO A 43 -10.54 -1.29 13.59
N ALA A 44 -11.59 -0.50 13.82
CA ALA A 44 -12.96 -0.85 13.47
C ALA A 44 -13.23 -0.69 11.96
N THR A 45 -12.47 0.16 11.27
CA THR A 45 -12.60 0.40 9.83
C THR A 45 -12.04 -0.78 9.04
N ARG A 46 -12.81 -1.28 8.11
CA ARG A 46 -12.40 -2.35 7.19
C ARG A 46 -12.04 -1.76 5.84
N VAL A 47 -11.03 -2.30 5.19
CA VAL A 47 -10.58 -1.77 3.90
C VAL A 47 -10.79 -2.79 2.80
N LEU A 48 -11.42 -2.35 1.70
CA LEU A 48 -11.52 -3.03 0.42
C LEU A 48 -10.59 -2.35 -0.57
N ALA A 49 -9.57 -3.06 -1.05
CA ALA A 49 -8.70 -2.56 -2.11
C ALA A 49 -9.44 -2.56 -3.46
N LEU A 50 -9.23 -1.52 -4.27
CA LEU A 50 -9.75 -1.41 -5.64
C LEU A 50 -8.57 -1.07 -6.56
N SER A 51 -8.27 -1.89 -7.57
CA SER A 51 -7.03 -1.77 -8.35
C SER A 51 -7.17 -2.24 -9.80
N MET A 52 -6.32 -1.73 -10.69
CA MET A 52 -6.13 -2.28 -12.03
C MET A 52 -5.14 -3.46 -12.06
N HIS A 53 -4.37 -3.67 -10.97
CA HIS A 53 -3.30 -4.67 -10.94
C HIS A 53 -3.84 -6.06 -10.58
N LYS A 54 -3.53 -7.05 -11.42
CA LYS A 54 -3.83 -8.49 -11.19
C LYS A 54 -2.63 -9.25 -10.57
N ASP A 55 -1.50 -8.58 -10.42
CA ASP A 55 -0.27 -9.19 -9.93
C ASP A 55 -0.37 -9.55 -8.45
N ALA A 56 0.03 -10.77 -8.11
CA ALA A 56 0.01 -11.30 -6.75
C ALA A 56 0.79 -10.45 -5.74
N VAL A 57 1.78 -9.69 -6.19
CA VAL A 57 2.56 -8.78 -5.35
C VAL A 57 1.66 -7.72 -4.71
N TYR A 58 0.85 -7.02 -5.51
CA TYR A 58 -0.06 -5.98 -5.01
C TYR A 58 -1.13 -6.56 -4.09
N VAL A 59 -1.69 -7.70 -4.48
CA VAL A 59 -2.71 -8.40 -3.68
C VAL A 59 -2.15 -8.78 -2.32
N ARG A 60 -0.99 -9.43 -2.30
CA ARG A 60 -0.31 -9.85 -1.07
C ARG A 60 -0.02 -8.65 -0.16
N GLU A 61 0.57 -7.58 -0.70
CA GLU A 61 0.94 -6.41 0.10
C GLU A 61 -0.29 -5.70 0.68
N MET A 62 -1.39 -5.61 -0.07
CA MET A 62 -2.65 -5.07 0.44
C MET A 62 -3.25 -5.93 1.55
N LEU A 63 -3.29 -7.26 1.37
CA LEU A 63 -3.79 -8.17 2.40
C LEU A 63 -2.91 -8.13 3.65
N ARG A 64 -1.57 -8.10 3.49
CA ARG A 64 -0.61 -7.93 4.60
C ARG A 64 -0.76 -6.58 5.32
N ALA A 65 -1.11 -5.53 4.58
CA ALA A 65 -1.39 -4.23 5.16
C ALA A 65 -2.66 -4.23 6.03
N GLY A 66 -3.53 -5.23 5.87
CA GLY A 66 -4.76 -5.42 6.65
C GLY A 66 -6.05 -5.20 5.86
N ALA A 67 -5.97 -5.05 4.53
CA ALA A 67 -7.18 -5.03 3.70
C ALA A 67 -7.95 -6.34 3.86
N LYS A 68 -9.28 -6.26 3.91
CA LYS A 68 -10.20 -7.39 4.03
C LYS A 68 -10.66 -7.92 2.68
N GLY A 69 -10.40 -7.19 1.61
CA GLY A 69 -10.72 -7.63 0.27
C GLY A 69 -9.88 -6.92 -0.79
N TYR A 70 -9.87 -7.50 -1.98
CA TYR A 70 -9.21 -6.96 -3.15
C TYR A 70 -10.11 -7.17 -4.37
N LEU A 71 -10.47 -6.06 -5.03
CA LEU A 71 -11.36 -6.01 -6.16
C LEU A 71 -10.66 -5.33 -7.34
N LEU A 72 -10.88 -5.85 -8.54
CA LEU A 72 -10.36 -5.24 -9.75
C LEU A 72 -11.28 -4.10 -10.22
N LYS A 73 -10.70 -3.01 -10.77
CA LYS A 73 -11.45 -1.85 -11.28
C LYS A 73 -12.27 -2.15 -12.53
N ASP A 74 -11.95 -3.24 -13.24
CA ASP A 74 -12.72 -3.72 -14.41
C ASP A 74 -13.93 -4.59 -14.02
N CYS A 75 -14.25 -4.68 -12.73
CA CYS A 75 -15.42 -5.39 -12.21
C CYS A 75 -16.74 -4.69 -12.55
N GLN A 76 -17.84 -5.44 -12.47
CA GLN A 76 -19.19 -4.87 -12.57
C GLN A 76 -19.58 -4.13 -11.28
N GLU A 77 -20.49 -3.17 -11.37
CA GLU A 77 -21.00 -2.43 -10.21
C GLU A 77 -21.59 -3.36 -9.13
N SER A 78 -22.27 -4.44 -9.56
CA SER A 78 -22.80 -5.48 -8.68
C SER A 78 -21.73 -6.15 -7.82
N ASP A 79 -20.54 -6.35 -8.37
CA ASP A 79 -19.41 -6.97 -7.68
C ASP A 79 -18.84 -6.03 -6.62
N LEU A 80 -18.72 -4.74 -6.94
CA LEU A 80 -18.31 -3.73 -5.98
C LEU A 80 -19.28 -3.66 -4.79
N LEU A 81 -20.57 -3.62 -5.04
CA LEU A 81 -21.59 -3.60 -3.97
C LEU A 81 -21.54 -4.87 -3.12
N SER A 82 -21.35 -6.03 -3.77
CA SER A 82 -21.23 -7.32 -3.07
C SER A 82 -19.96 -7.39 -2.22
N ALA A 83 -18.83 -6.91 -2.75
CA ALA A 83 -17.56 -6.83 -2.04
C ALA A 83 -17.64 -5.92 -0.81
N VAL A 84 -18.23 -4.73 -0.96
CA VAL A 84 -18.43 -3.78 0.15
C VAL A 84 -19.29 -4.42 1.25
N ARG A 85 -20.40 -5.07 0.90
CA ARG A 85 -21.28 -5.74 1.87
C ARG A 85 -20.57 -6.91 2.57
N ALA A 86 -19.78 -7.70 1.84
CA ALA A 86 -19.00 -8.79 2.41
C ALA A 86 -17.97 -8.25 3.40
N VAL A 87 -17.20 -7.25 3.02
CA VAL A 87 -16.20 -6.61 3.88
C VAL A 87 -16.86 -5.95 5.09
N PHE A 88 -17.98 -5.25 4.91
CA PHE A 88 -18.77 -4.69 6.01
C PHE A 88 -19.26 -5.76 7.00
N SER A 89 -19.62 -6.93 6.54
CA SER A 89 -20.02 -8.05 7.41
C SER A 89 -18.83 -8.81 8.04
N GLY A 90 -17.59 -8.38 7.80
CA GLY A 90 -16.38 -9.02 8.32
C GLY A 90 -15.86 -10.19 7.49
N LYS A 91 -16.47 -10.47 6.34
CA LYS A 91 -16.00 -11.50 5.41
C LYS A 91 -14.91 -10.96 4.49
N GLY A 92 -14.00 -11.83 4.07
CA GLY A 92 -13.03 -11.49 3.02
C GLY A 92 -13.70 -11.47 1.63
N TRP A 93 -13.12 -10.70 0.70
CA TRP A 93 -13.51 -10.68 -0.70
C TRP A 93 -12.29 -10.65 -1.61
N LEU A 94 -12.25 -11.53 -2.60
CA LEU A 94 -11.24 -11.51 -3.65
C LEU A 94 -11.94 -11.67 -5.00
N SER A 95 -11.53 -10.88 -6.00
CA SER A 95 -11.96 -11.13 -7.38
C SER A 95 -11.56 -12.55 -7.81
N PRO A 96 -12.43 -13.30 -8.50
CA PRO A 96 -12.13 -14.66 -8.92
C PRO A 96 -10.80 -14.79 -9.68
N ASP A 97 -10.52 -13.85 -10.57
CA ASP A 97 -9.33 -13.81 -11.42
C ASP A 97 -8.00 -13.77 -10.65
N ILE A 98 -8.02 -13.36 -9.38
CA ILE A 98 -6.80 -13.24 -8.57
C ILE A 98 -6.69 -14.32 -7.49
N SER A 99 -7.74 -15.11 -7.27
CA SER A 99 -7.76 -16.13 -6.22
C SER A 99 -6.66 -17.18 -6.40
N ASP A 100 -6.44 -17.64 -7.63
CA ASP A 100 -5.41 -18.63 -7.95
C ASP A 100 -4.00 -18.06 -7.75
N ALA A 101 -3.78 -16.80 -8.13
CA ALA A 101 -2.51 -16.11 -7.92
C ALA A 101 -2.16 -15.97 -6.43
N VAL A 102 -3.17 -15.69 -5.60
CA VAL A 102 -3.00 -15.60 -4.13
C VAL A 102 -2.68 -16.96 -3.52
N LEU A 103 -3.37 -18.02 -3.95
CA LEU A 103 -3.11 -19.39 -3.47
C LEU A 103 -1.72 -19.87 -3.84
N GLU A 104 -1.26 -19.57 -5.05
CA GLU A 104 0.07 -19.90 -5.51
C GLU A 104 1.16 -19.16 -4.74
N ASP A 105 0.98 -17.86 -4.50
CA ASP A 105 1.89 -17.04 -3.70
C ASP A 105 1.97 -17.54 -2.24
N TYR A 106 0.83 -17.92 -1.65
CA TYR A 106 0.78 -18.51 -0.31
C TYR A 106 1.57 -19.83 -0.24
N ARG A 107 1.48 -20.67 -1.27
CA ARG A 107 2.23 -21.95 -1.33
C ARG A 107 3.74 -21.74 -1.37
N ARG A 108 4.22 -20.64 -1.96
CA ARG A 108 5.64 -20.35 -2.12
C ARG A 108 6.36 -19.88 -0.87
N HIS A 109 5.65 -19.45 0.17
CA HIS A 109 6.19 -18.97 1.46
C HIS A 109 7.38 -17.99 1.31
N VAL A 110 7.31 -17.07 0.36
CA VAL A 110 8.40 -16.12 0.13
C VAL A 110 8.31 -14.98 1.14
N THR A 111 9.27 -14.91 2.06
CA THR A 111 9.48 -13.72 2.89
C THR A 111 9.93 -12.58 1.96
N HIS A 112 9.17 -11.50 1.90
CA HIS A 112 9.43 -10.43 0.94
C HIS A 112 10.44 -9.42 1.53
N PRO A 113 11.49 -9.01 0.78
CA PRO A 113 12.48 -8.06 1.29
C PRO A 113 11.89 -6.73 1.76
N ILE A 114 10.73 -6.31 1.22
CA ILE A 114 10.04 -5.08 1.65
C ILE A 114 9.57 -5.14 3.11
N ASP A 115 9.37 -6.35 3.68
CA ASP A 115 8.97 -6.53 5.07
C ASP A 115 10.07 -6.11 6.06
N LEU A 116 11.32 -6.02 5.60
CA LEU A 116 12.46 -5.50 6.37
C LEU A 116 12.36 -3.99 6.63
N LEU A 117 11.58 -3.27 5.82
CA LEU A 117 11.45 -1.83 5.91
C LEU A 117 10.37 -1.44 6.92
N SER A 118 10.68 -0.44 7.76
CA SER A 118 9.68 0.22 8.61
C SER A 118 8.67 1.00 7.75
N PRO A 119 7.49 1.36 8.30
CA PRO A 119 6.50 2.18 7.60
C PRO A 119 7.12 3.46 7.03
N ARG A 120 7.97 4.13 7.80
CA ARG A 120 8.62 5.38 7.39
C ARG A 120 9.64 5.19 6.27
N GLU A 121 10.36 4.09 6.29
CA GLU A 121 11.30 3.73 5.22
C GLU A 121 10.55 3.41 3.92
N ARG A 122 9.38 2.77 3.99
CA ARG A 122 8.54 2.54 2.81
C ARG A 122 8.01 3.84 2.20
N GLU A 123 7.55 4.80 3.03
CA GLU A 123 7.12 6.12 2.57
C GLU A 123 8.28 6.86 1.84
N VAL A 124 9.47 6.84 2.41
CA VAL A 124 10.65 7.46 1.79
C VAL A 124 11.02 6.76 0.48
N LEU A 125 10.98 5.42 0.45
CA LEU A 125 11.28 4.64 -0.77
C LEU A 125 10.26 4.91 -1.88
N GLN A 126 8.97 5.04 -1.55
CA GLN A 126 7.94 5.41 -2.51
C GLN A 126 8.20 6.78 -3.12
N LEU A 127 8.36 7.82 -2.28
CA LEU A 127 8.60 9.18 -2.77
C LEU A 127 9.89 9.30 -3.61
N LEU A 128 10.92 8.52 -3.24
CA LEU A 128 12.15 8.43 -4.04
C LEU A 128 11.86 7.84 -5.44
N ALA A 129 11.06 6.79 -5.51
CA ALA A 129 10.67 6.16 -6.78
C ALA A 129 9.75 7.05 -7.63
N GLU A 130 8.96 7.93 -6.99
CA GLU A 130 8.21 9.02 -7.63
C GLU A 130 9.11 10.20 -8.07
N SER A 131 10.44 10.04 -8.04
CA SER A 131 11.42 11.06 -8.44
C SER A 131 11.39 12.34 -7.58
N ARG A 132 10.93 12.26 -6.33
CA ARG A 132 10.96 13.40 -5.40
C ARG A 132 12.37 13.66 -4.91
N THR A 133 12.73 14.93 -4.83
CA THR A 133 14.00 15.39 -4.23
C THR A 133 13.96 15.21 -2.70
N ASN A 134 15.13 15.17 -2.06
CA ASN A 134 15.21 15.11 -0.58
C ASN A 134 14.46 16.26 0.10
N LYS A 135 14.46 17.46 -0.51
CA LYS A 135 13.74 18.64 0.00
C LYS A 135 12.22 18.46 -0.06
N GLU A 136 11.70 17.95 -1.17
CA GLU A 136 10.27 17.66 -1.33
C GLU A 136 9.84 16.56 -0.37
N MET A 137 10.61 15.46 -0.27
CA MET A 137 10.37 14.40 0.69
C MET A 137 10.33 14.92 2.13
N ALA A 138 11.28 15.76 2.51
CA ALA A 138 11.34 16.37 3.85
C ALA A 138 10.07 17.18 4.14
N THR A 139 9.61 17.98 3.18
CA THR A 139 8.39 18.79 3.29
C THR A 139 7.15 17.92 3.41
N LEU A 140 6.98 16.93 2.50
CA LEU A 140 5.81 16.04 2.47
C LEU A 140 5.69 15.19 3.74
N LEU A 141 6.83 14.80 4.29
CA LEU A 141 6.89 13.91 5.44
C LEU A 141 6.99 14.66 6.79
N GLY A 142 7.15 15.99 6.78
CA GLY A 142 7.28 16.80 7.99
C GLY A 142 8.56 16.50 8.80
N ILE A 143 9.68 16.20 8.14
CA ILE A 143 10.98 15.86 8.75
C ILE A 143 12.13 16.67 8.12
N SER A 144 13.31 16.61 8.72
CA SER A 144 14.50 17.26 8.16
C SER A 144 15.04 16.52 6.93
N ILE A 145 15.73 17.23 6.04
CA ILE A 145 16.46 16.64 4.90
C ILE A 145 17.46 15.59 5.40
N TYR A 146 18.15 15.87 6.49
CA TYR A 146 19.09 14.94 7.13
C TYR A 146 18.40 13.63 7.55
N THR A 147 17.16 13.71 8.08
CA THR A 147 16.38 12.53 8.45
C THR A 147 15.97 11.71 7.22
N VAL A 148 15.65 12.37 6.09
CA VAL A 148 15.39 11.68 4.82
C VAL A 148 16.65 10.91 4.35
N GLU A 149 17.80 11.52 4.40
CA GLU A 149 19.08 10.89 4.02
C GLU A 149 19.41 9.69 4.92
N ALA A 150 19.18 9.81 6.22
CA ALA A 150 19.34 8.71 7.17
C ALA A 150 18.41 7.53 6.86
N HIS A 151 17.14 7.79 6.51
CA HIS A 151 16.22 6.74 6.08
C HIS A 151 16.69 6.08 4.77
N ARG A 152 17.14 6.85 3.78
CA ARG A 152 17.68 6.29 2.52
C ARG A 152 18.87 5.37 2.76
N GLY A 153 19.81 5.78 3.62
CA GLY A 153 20.95 4.95 4.02
C GLY A 153 20.51 3.62 4.62
N ARG A 154 19.58 3.65 5.58
CA ARG A 154 19.03 2.44 6.21
C ARG A 154 18.29 1.53 5.23
N ILE A 155 17.55 2.10 4.27
CA ILE A 155 16.87 1.32 3.23
C ILE A 155 17.91 0.58 2.38
N MET A 156 18.96 1.28 1.93
CA MET A 156 20.06 0.68 1.15
C MET A 156 20.72 -0.47 1.91
N GLU A 157 21.02 -0.26 3.19
CA GLU A 157 21.62 -1.28 4.06
C GLU A 157 20.71 -2.50 4.22
N LYS A 158 19.43 -2.30 4.59
CA LYS A 158 18.47 -3.39 4.82
C LYS A 158 18.19 -4.22 3.57
N LEU A 159 18.15 -3.59 2.40
CA LEU A 159 17.87 -4.25 1.13
C LEU A 159 19.13 -4.72 0.40
N ASN A 160 20.33 -4.41 0.95
CA ASN A 160 21.62 -4.64 0.30
C ASN A 160 21.66 -4.06 -1.14
N LEU A 161 21.19 -2.82 -1.30
CA LEU A 161 21.18 -2.08 -2.56
C LEU A 161 22.14 -0.89 -2.46
N HIS A 162 22.82 -0.56 -3.57
CA HIS A 162 23.94 0.38 -3.55
C HIS A 162 23.74 1.62 -4.42
N SER A 163 22.59 1.72 -5.11
CA SER A 163 22.29 2.87 -5.98
C SER A 163 20.80 3.25 -5.92
N VAL A 164 20.53 4.53 -6.24
CA VAL A 164 19.16 5.05 -6.37
C VAL A 164 18.39 4.29 -7.46
N GLY A 165 19.04 3.95 -8.58
CA GLY A 165 18.41 3.19 -9.66
C GLY A 165 17.98 1.79 -9.23
N GLU A 166 18.74 1.15 -8.31
CA GLU A 166 18.34 -0.14 -7.72
C GLU A 166 17.14 0.02 -6.78
N LEU A 167 17.11 1.07 -5.98
CA LEU A 167 15.96 1.39 -5.11
C LEU A 167 14.69 1.62 -5.92
N VAL A 168 14.77 2.37 -7.02
CA VAL A 168 13.63 2.62 -7.91
C VAL A 168 13.12 1.32 -8.52
N ARG A 169 14.02 0.51 -9.12
CA ARG A 169 13.64 -0.80 -9.66
C ARG A 169 13.05 -1.73 -8.60
N PHE A 170 13.58 -1.70 -7.39
CA PHE A 170 13.04 -2.48 -6.28
C PHE A 170 11.63 -2.02 -5.92
N ALA A 171 11.38 -0.71 -5.83
CA ALA A 171 10.07 -0.14 -5.53
C ALA A 171 9.02 -0.56 -6.57
N ILE A 172 9.35 -0.47 -7.87
CA ILE A 172 8.47 -0.92 -8.97
C ILE A 172 8.16 -2.42 -8.85
N ARG A 173 9.20 -3.26 -8.72
CA ARG A 173 9.02 -4.72 -8.61
C ARG A 173 8.21 -5.16 -7.40
N ASN A 174 8.14 -4.34 -6.36
CA ASN A 174 7.41 -4.64 -5.12
C ASN A 174 6.10 -3.85 -5.00
N GLY A 175 5.66 -3.21 -6.07
CA GLY A 175 4.35 -2.58 -6.14
C GLY A 175 4.18 -1.35 -5.25
N LEU A 176 5.27 -0.62 -4.96
CA LEU A 176 5.18 0.67 -4.26
C LEU A 176 4.79 1.80 -5.21
N VAL A 177 5.20 1.71 -6.46
CA VAL A 177 4.89 2.62 -7.57
C VAL A 177 4.69 1.83 -8.85
N ASP A 178 4.07 2.45 -9.88
CA ASP A 178 3.89 1.89 -11.21
C ASP A 178 5.15 2.01 -12.06
#